data_e46979a71eb5427110b743ac72e4c4d5
#
_entry.id   e46979a71eb5427110b743ac72e4c4d5
#
_cell.length_a   1.000
_cell.length_b   1.000
_cell.length_c   1.000
_cell.angle_alpha   90.00
_cell.angle_beta   90.00
_cell.angle_gamma   90.00
#
_symmetry.space_group_name_H-M   'P 1'
#
loop_
_entity.id
_entity.type
_entity.pdbx_description
1 polymer ?
#
loop_
_entity_poly.entity_id
_entity_poly.type
_entity_poly.pdbx_seq_one_letter_code
_entity_poly.pdbx_strand_id
1 'polypeptide(L)'
;MLTDLLEKMGFDLPQQDWEKPVVGVSACLTGQKVRYDGDHKHNAILVHQLGPLLRFRETCPEVAIGLPVPRPPIQVVQLDDRLRVRGVDQPQQDVTDALENVAATLQPPLSGFVLKARSPSCGYLSTPVHNPQGQQIGMASGAFARKLHELCLLYTSD
;
A
#
# COMPACT_ATOMS: atom_id res chain seq x y z
N MET A 1 -15.36 18.07 12.66
CA MET A 1 -15.03 17.05 11.65
C MET A 1 -14.43 17.73 10.42
N LEU A 2 -13.67 17.01 9.65
CA LEU A 2 -13.03 17.54 8.42
C LEU A 2 -14.07 18.08 7.43
N THR A 3 -15.16 17.35 7.23
CA THR A 3 -16.25 17.76 6.33
C THR A 3 -16.81 19.14 6.70
N ASP A 4 -17.08 19.36 7.99
CA ASP A 4 -17.62 20.65 8.47
C ASP A 4 -16.64 21.80 8.21
N LEU A 5 -15.33 21.52 8.40
CA LEU A 5 -14.29 22.51 8.15
C LEU A 5 -14.24 22.88 6.67
N LEU A 6 -14.25 21.87 5.80
CA LEU A 6 -14.19 22.10 4.35
C LEU A 6 -15.39 22.88 3.84
N GLU A 7 -16.60 22.58 4.33
CA GLU A 7 -17.82 23.35 3.99
C GLU A 7 -17.69 24.80 4.42
N LYS A 8 -17.21 25.06 5.64
CA LYS A 8 -16.97 26.42 6.15
C LYS A 8 -15.95 27.18 5.32
N MET A 9 -15.01 26.48 4.71
CA MET A 9 -14.00 27.06 3.81
C MET A 9 -14.52 27.30 2.38
N GLY A 10 -15.77 26.92 2.10
CA GLY A 10 -16.40 27.14 0.80
C GLY A 10 -16.20 26.04 -0.22
N PHE A 11 -15.75 24.86 0.19
CA PHE A 11 -15.63 23.73 -0.72
C PHE A 11 -16.98 23.03 -0.92
N ASP A 12 -17.27 22.69 -2.16
CA ASP A 12 -18.42 21.85 -2.50
C ASP A 12 -18.02 20.39 -2.26
N LEU A 13 -18.73 19.72 -1.34
CA LEU A 13 -18.46 18.33 -1.02
C LEU A 13 -19.30 17.38 -1.86
N PRO A 14 -18.77 16.17 -2.18
CA PRO A 14 -19.56 15.17 -2.90
C PRO A 14 -20.82 14.80 -2.12
N GLN A 15 -21.96 14.83 -2.78
CA GLN A 15 -23.26 14.48 -2.19
C GLN A 15 -23.66 13.04 -2.49
N GLN A 16 -23.18 12.49 -3.61
CA GLN A 16 -23.48 11.13 -4.05
C GLN A 16 -22.18 10.33 -4.14
N ASP A 17 -22.27 9.01 -3.92
CA ASP A 17 -21.09 8.15 -3.97
C ASP A 17 -20.37 8.21 -5.33
N TRP A 18 -21.12 8.34 -6.43
CA TRP A 18 -20.52 8.41 -7.77
C TRP A 18 -19.71 9.71 -8.00
N GLU A 19 -19.93 10.74 -7.18
CA GLU A 19 -19.15 11.99 -7.23
C GLU A 19 -17.81 11.87 -6.51
N LYS A 20 -17.67 10.89 -5.61
CA LYS A 20 -16.47 10.72 -4.80
C LYS A 20 -15.35 10.10 -5.64
N PRO A 21 -14.12 10.61 -5.55
CA PRO A 21 -13.00 9.97 -6.22
C PRO A 21 -12.74 8.56 -5.65
N VAL A 22 -12.34 7.66 -6.50
CA VAL A 22 -11.95 6.30 -6.11
C VAL A 22 -10.47 6.32 -5.74
N VAL A 23 -10.16 6.02 -4.49
CA VAL A 23 -8.80 6.02 -3.96
C VAL A 23 -8.48 4.63 -3.45
N GLY A 24 -7.37 4.08 -3.94
CA GLY A 24 -6.86 2.82 -3.43
C GLY A 24 -6.34 2.99 -2.01
N VAL A 25 -6.39 1.94 -1.22
CA VAL A 25 -5.89 1.96 0.14
C VAL A 25 -5.34 0.58 0.50
N SER A 26 -4.21 0.56 1.20
CA SER A 26 -3.70 -0.69 1.77
C SER A 26 -4.74 -1.24 2.74
N ALA A 27 -5.24 -2.45 2.50
CA ALA A 27 -6.41 -3.00 3.19
C ALA A 27 -6.26 -3.07 4.71
N CYS A 28 -5.04 -3.23 5.22
CA CYS A 28 -4.79 -3.24 6.66
C CYS A 28 -5.10 -1.89 7.33
N LEU A 29 -5.04 -0.79 6.59
CA LEU A 29 -5.32 0.56 7.12
C LEU A 29 -6.81 0.79 7.38
N THR A 30 -7.68 0.04 6.72
CA THR A 30 -9.13 0.11 6.93
C THR A 30 -9.63 -0.94 7.94
N GLY A 31 -8.71 -1.72 8.52
CA GLY A 31 -9.01 -2.67 9.57
C GLY A 31 -9.08 -4.13 9.12
N GLN A 32 -8.81 -4.45 7.85
CA GLN A 32 -8.75 -5.84 7.42
C GLN A 32 -7.52 -6.54 8.00
N LYS A 33 -7.73 -7.73 8.55
CA LYS A 33 -6.65 -8.51 9.19
C LYS A 33 -5.89 -9.30 8.12
N VAL A 34 -5.14 -8.59 7.28
CA VAL A 34 -4.44 -9.15 6.12
C VAL A 34 -2.92 -9.04 6.21
N ARG A 35 -2.40 -8.54 7.32
CA ARG A 35 -0.95 -8.46 7.52
C ARG A 35 -0.36 -9.84 7.73
N TYR A 36 0.97 -9.94 7.53
CA TYR A 36 1.69 -11.21 7.65
C TYR A 36 1.48 -11.92 9.01
N ASP A 37 1.24 -11.13 10.07
CA ASP A 37 1.00 -11.63 11.44
C ASP A 37 -0.49 -11.90 11.71
N GLY A 38 -1.37 -11.71 10.73
CA GLY A 38 -2.81 -11.89 10.88
C GLY A 38 -3.52 -10.71 11.52
N ASP A 39 -2.86 -9.57 11.66
CA ASP A 39 -3.41 -8.37 12.29
C ASP A 39 -3.72 -7.29 11.26
N HIS A 40 -4.10 -6.10 11.74
CA HIS A 40 -4.39 -4.91 10.93
C HIS A 40 -3.62 -3.70 11.46
N LYS A 41 -3.73 -2.58 10.73
CA LYS A 41 -3.22 -1.27 11.14
C LYS A 41 -4.28 -0.20 10.90
N HIS A 42 -5.48 -0.43 11.43
CA HIS A 42 -6.61 0.49 11.27
C HIS A 42 -6.20 1.93 11.60
N ASN A 43 -6.45 2.82 10.65
CA ASN A 43 -6.19 4.26 10.79
C ASN A 43 -7.53 4.99 10.91
N ALA A 44 -7.83 5.47 12.12
CA ALA A 44 -9.12 6.10 12.40
C ALA A 44 -9.30 7.42 11.63
N ILE A 45 -8.24 8.20 11.45
CA ILE A 45 -8.31 9.46 10.70
C ILE A 45 -8.68 9.17 9.25
N LEU A 46 -8.02 8.21 8.63
CA LEU A 46 -8.29 7.81 7.26
C LEU A 46 -9.76 7.38 7.10
N VAL A 47 -10.22 6.47 7.96
CA VAL A 47 -11.56 5.90 7.84
C VAL A 47 -12.65 6.92 8.19
N HIS A 48 -12.51 7.65 9.29
CA HIS A 48 -13.56 8.51 9.80
C HIS A 48 -13.54 9.93 9.24
N GLN A 49 -12.38 10.46 8.87
CA GLN A 49 -12.24 11.81 8.33
C GLN A 49 -12.29 11.84 6.81
N LEU A 50 -11.59 10.92 6.14
CA LEU A 50 -11.53 10.88 4.69
C LEU A 50 -12.56 9.95 4.07
N GLY A 51 -12.98 8.91 4.77
CA GLY A 51 -13.97 7.95 4.28
C GLY A 51 -15.24 8.58 3.73
N PRO A 52 -15.85 9.60 4.39
CA PRO A 52 -17.04 10.26 3.85
C PRO A 52 -16.83 10.98 2.52
N LEU A 53 -15.59 11.33 2.18
CA LEU A 53 -15.24 12.11 0.99
C LEU A 53 -14.75 11.24 -0.19
N LEU A 54 -14.40 9.99 0.07
CA LEU A 54 -13.74 9.12 -0.89
C LEU A 54 -14.47 7.79 -1.01
N ARG A 55 -14.29 7.11 -2.16
CA ARG A 55 -14.61 5.69 -2.28
C ARG A 55 -13.29 4.93 -2.21
N PHE A 56 -13.13 4.11 -1.18
CA PHE A 56 -11.92 3.32 -1.02
C PHE A 56 -11.97 2.03 -1.85
N ARG A 57 -10.87 1.75 -2.54
CA ARG A 57 -10.59 0.47 -3.15
C ARG A 57 -9.54 -0.23 -2.30
N GLU A 58 -9.96 -1.14 -1.46
CA GLU A 58 -9.07 -1.85 -0.56
C GLU A 58 -8.27 -2.92 -1.30
N THR A 59 -6.96 -2.95 -1.07
CA THR A 59 -6.07 -3.91 -1.71
C THR A 59 -4.98 -4.32 -0.72
N CYS A 60 -4.76 -5.62 -0.59
CA CYS A 60 -3.54 -6.16 0.00
C CYS A 60 -2.77 -6.88 -1.12
N PRO A 61 -1.68 -6.30 -1.62
CA PRO A 61 -0.95 -6.93 -2.74
C PRO A 61 -0.45 -8.34 -2.43
N GLU A 62 -0.04 -8.58 -1.18
CA GLU A 62 0.47 -9.89 -0.77
C GLU A 62 -0.64 -10.95 -0.77
N VAL A 63 -1.85 -10.60 -0.31
CA VAL A 63 -3.00 -11.50 -0.39
C VAL A 63 -3.42 -11.69 -1.85
N ALA A 64 -3.36 -10.62 -2.65
CA ALA A 64 -3.74 -10.67 -4.06
C ALA A 64 -2.88 -11.63 -4.88
N ILE A 65 -1.62 -11.83 -4.51
CA ILE A 65 -0.73 -12.81 -5.19
C ILE A 65 -0.85 -14.22 -4.60
N GLY A 66 -1.78 -14.44 -3.68
CA GLY A 66 -2.07 -15.77 -3.12
C GLY A 66 -1.32 -16.13 -1.85
N LEU A 67 -0.62 -15.18 -1.22
CA LEU A 67 0.03 -15.47 0.06
C LEU A 67 -1.00 -15.64 1.18
N PRO A 68 -0.80 -16.62 2.07
CA PRO A 68 -1.75 -16.86 3.17
C PRO A 68 -1.66 -15.79 4.26
N VAL A 69 -2.63 -15.80 5.15
CA VAL A 69 -2.64 -14.98 6.38
C VAL A 69 -2.87 -15.92 7.57
N PRO A 70 -1.98 -15.99 8.55
CA PRO A 70 -0.65 -15.38 8.60
C PRO A 70 0.33 -16.02 7.60
N ARG A 71 1.48 -15.38 7.43
CA ARG A 71 2.52 -15.83 6.48
C ARG A 71 3.90 -15.47 6.97
N PRO A 72 4.94 -16.19 6.53
CA PRO A 72 6.32 -15.79 6.82
C PRO A 72 6.61 -14.40 6.25
N PRO A 73 7.44 -13.58 6.93
CA PRO A 73 7.74 -12.24 6.47
C PRO A 73 8.56 -12.23 5.19
N ILE A 74 8.36 -11.18 4.41
CA ILE A 74 9.17 -10.85 3.23
C ILE A 74 9.89 -9.53 3.47
N GLN A 75 10.94 -9.25 2.71
CA GLN A 75 11.73 -8.03 2.84
C GLN A 75 12.27 -7.57 1.50
N VAL A 76 12.62 -6.29 1.41
CA VAL A 76 13.32 -5.74 0.25
C VAL A 76 14.81 -5.97 0.42
N VAL A 77 15.44 -6.57 -0.59
CA VAL A 77 16.88 -6.89 -0.59
C VAL A 77 17.54 -6.30 -1.83
N GLN A 78 18.70 -5.67 -1.63
CA GLN A 78 19.55 -5.19 -2.72
C GLN A 78 20.39 -6.36 -3.24
N LEU A 79 20.16 -6.75 -4.48
CA LEU A 79 20.94 -7.76 -5.17
C LEU A 79 21.64 -7.09 -6.36
N ASP A 80 22.95 -6.89 -6.23
CA ASP A 80 23.75 -6.13 -7.20
C ASP A 80 23.16 -4.73 -7.42
N ASP A 81 22.60 -4.46 -8.59
CA ASP A 81 22.01 -3.18 -8.94
C ASP A 81 20.47 -3.16 -8.88
N ARG A 82 19.83 -4.22 -8.35
CA ARG A 82 18.38 -4.37 -8.32
C ARG A 82 17.84 -4.57 -6.92
N LEU A 83 16.62 -4.06 -6.71
CA LEU A 83 15.84 -4.34 -5.50
C LEU A 83 14.88 -5.50 -5.78
N ARG A 84 14.92 -6.50 -4.89
CA ARG A 84 14.02 -7.65 -4.97
C ARG A 84 13.28 -7.79 -3.64
N VAL A 85 12.03 -8.25 -3.71
CA VAL A 85 11.23 -8.58 -2.53
C VAL A 85 11.15 -10.08 -2.42
N ARG A 86 11.67 -10.63 -1.32
CA ARG A 86 11.76 -12.07 -1.15
C ARG A 86 11.58 -12.48 0.30
N GLY A 87 11.33 -13.77 0.54
CA GLY A 87 11.17 -14.29 1.90
C GLY A 87 12.41 -14.05 2.75
N VAL A 88 12.22 -13.69 4.01
CA VAL A 88 13.31 -13.55 4.99
C VAL A 88 13.93 -14.92 5.25
N ASP A 89 13.08 -15.90 5.57
CA ASP A 89 13.51 -17.27 5.89
C ASP A 89 13.64 -18.16 4.65
N GLN A 90 13.04 -17.75 3.53
CA GLN A 90 13.06 -18.48 2.27
C GLN A 90 13.46 -17.54 1.13
N PRO A 91 14.76 -17.22 1.00
CA PRO A 91 15.22 -16.25 0.00
C PRO A 91 14.91 -16.65 -1.46
N GLN A 92 14.69 -17.93 -1.72
CA GLN A 92 14.28 -18.39 -3.06
C GLN A 92 12.85 -18.00 -3.42
N GLN A 93 12.03 -17.62 -2.44
CA GLN A 93 10.66 -17.13 -2.68
C GLN A 93 10.72 -15.62 -3.02
N ASP A 94 10.89 -15.32 -4.29
CA ASP A 94 10.93 -13.95 -4.81
C ASP A 94 9.54 -13.60 -5.33
N VAL A 95 8.93 -12.56 -4.78
CA VAL A 95 7.54 -12.14 -5.11
C VAL A 95 7.50 -10.79 -5.82
N THR A 96 8.64 -10.25 -6.22
CA THR A 96 8.75 -8.91 -6.81
C THR A 96 7.84 -8.74 -8.02
N ASP A 97 7.98 -9.62 -9.01
CA ASP A 97 7.23 -9.48 -10.27
C ASP A 97 5.73 -9.67 -10.06
N ALA A 98 5.33 -10.58 -9.16
CA ALA A 98 3.93 -10.78 -8.83
C ALA A 98 3.32 -9.54 -8.18
N LEU A 99 4.03 -8.91 -7.24
CA LEU A 99 3.58 -7.67 -6.58
C LEU A 99 3.47 -6.52 -7.58
N GLU A 100 4.44 -6.37 -8.48
CA GLU A 100 4.40 -5.35 -9.53
C GLU A 100 3.20 -5.57 -10.45
N ASN A 101 2.89 -6.81 -10.79
CA ASN A 101 1.76 -7.16 -11.63
C ASN A 101 0.42 -6.77 -10.99
N VAL A 102 0.28 -6.86 -9.69
CA VAL A 102 -0.93 -6.38 -8.99
C VAL A 102 -1.16 -4.90 -9.29
N ALA A 103 -0.11 -4.07 -9.21
CA ALA A 103 -0.21 -2.65 -9.51
C ALA A 103 -0.60 -2.41 -10.98
N ALA A 104 -0.01 -3.16 -11.89
CA ALA A 104 -0.24 -3.00 -13.32
C ALA A 104 -1.66 -3.39 -13.75
N THR A 105 -2.34 -4.23 -12.97
CA THR A 105 -3.69 -4.75 -13.29
C THR A 105 -4.80 -4.15 -12.45
N LEU A 106 -4.55 -3.10 -11.68
CA LEU A 106 -5.58 -2.45 -10.87
C LEU A 106 -6.69 -1.87 -11.75
N GLN A 107 -7.93 -2.14 -11.35
CA GLN A 107 -9.16 -1.65 -11.99
C GLN A 107 -10.17 -1.31 -10.89
N PRO A 108 -11.00 -0.27 -11.05
CA PRO A 108 -10.99 0.77 -12.09
C PRO A 108 -9.81 1.74 -11.92
N PRO A 109 -9.64 2.70 -12.85
CA PRO A 109 -8.62 3.75 -12.66
C PRO A 109 -8.80 4.45 -11.32
N LEU A 110 -7.68 4.68 -10.62
CA LEU A 110 -7.69 5.27 -9.29
C LEU A 110 -7.24 6.74 -9.35
N SER A 111 -7.85 7.59 -8.52
CA SER A 111 -7.44 8.98 -8.37
C SER A 111 -6.19 9.13 -7.50
N GLY A 112 -5.90 8.13 -6.68
CA GLY A 112 -4.72 8.10 -5.81
C GLY A 112 -4.67 6.80 -5.03
N PHE A 113 -3.67 6.68 -4.16
CA PHE A 113 -3.51 5.50 -3.30
C PHE A 113 -2.90 5.87 -1.96
N VAL A 114 -3.49 5.41 -0.87
CA VAL A 114 -2.95 5.56 0.48
C VAL A 114 -2.25 4.25 0.85
N LEU A 115 -0.96 4.33 1.05
CA LEU A 115 -0.08 3.18 1.18
C LEU A 115 0.37 2.97 2.63
N LYS A 116 0.40 1.71 3.08
CA LYS A 116 0.95 1.36 4.39
C LYS A 116 2.46 1.57 4.41
N ALA A 117 2.93 2.48 5.26
CA ALA A 117 4.36 2.75 5.43
C ALA A 117 5.13 1.50 5.87
N ARG A 118 6.39 1.41 5.48
CA ARG A 118 7.37 0.38 5.85
C ARG A 118 7.07 -1.03 5.30
N SER A 119 5.99 -1.20 4.60
CA SER A 119 5.65 -2.49 4.00
C SER A 119 6.58 -2.81 2.82
N PRO A 120 7.09 -4.04 2.69
CA PRO A 120 7.90 -4.45 1.53
C PRO A 120 7.11 -4.44 0.21
N SER A 121 5.79 -4.39 0.29
CA SER A 121 4.90 -4.25 -0.87
C SER A 121 4.45 -2.81 -1.05
N CYS A 122 3.86 -2.21 -0.02
CA CYS A 122 3.14 -0.93 -0.09
C CYS A 122 3.94 0.30 0.34
N GLY A 123 5.08 0.15 1.02
CA GLY A 123 5.81 1.31 1.52
C GLY A 123 6.32 2.20 0.39
N TYR A 124 6.09 3.50 0.51
CA TYR A 124 6.63 4.47 -0.45
C TYR A 124 7.80 5.20 0.19
N LEU A 125 9.00 4.94 -0.31
CA LEU A 125 10.28 5.49 0.18
C LEU A 125 10.51 5.26 1.69
N SER A 126 9.76 4.37 2.29
CA SER A 126 9.75 4.16 3.75
C SER A 126 10.08 2.74 4.16
N THR A 127 10.41 1.88 3.20
CA THR A 127 10.67 0.47 3.47
C THR A 127 12.16 0.22 3.67
N PRO A 128 12.55 -0.43 4.78
CA PRO A 128 13.95 -0.81 4.97
C PRO A 128 14.45 -1.72 3.85
N VAL A 129 15.63 -1.44 3.34
CA VAL A 129 16.34 -2.28 2.36
C VAL A 129 17.47 -2.99 3.08
N HIS A 130 17.61 -4.28 2.82
CA HIS A 130 18.64 -5.12 3.42
C HIS A 130 19.63 -5.62 2.36
N ASN A 131 20.85 -5.90 2.77
CA ASN A 131 21.78 -6.65 1.94
C ASN A 131 21.50 -8.16 2.06
N PRO A 132 22.12 -9.02 1.24
CA PRO A 132 21.91 -10.48 1.34
C PRO A 132 22.31 -11.09 2.69
N GLN A 133 23.10 -10.38 3.50
CA GLN A 133 23.53 -10.81 4.83
C GLN A 133 22.53 -10.38 5.93
N GLY A 134 21.43 -9.72 5.56
CA GLY A 134 20.38 -9.32 6.50
C GLY A 134 20.60 -7.98 7.18
N GLN A 135 21.62 -7.22 6.80
CA GLN A 135 21.87 -5.89 7.38
C GLN A 135 21.08 -4.83 6.62
N GLN A 136 20.47 -3.91 7.36
CA GLN A 136 19.77 -2.78 6.75
C GLN A 136 20.78 -1.80 6.18
N ILE A 137 20.64 -1.46 4.90
CA ILE A 137 21.57 -0.59 4.17
C ILE A 137 20.91 0.70 3.64
N GLY A 138 19.62 0.86 3.79
CA GLY A 138 18.92 2.04 3.31
C GLY A 138 17.41 1.90 3.37
N MET A 139 16.75 2.82 2.67
CA MET A 139 15.29 2.87 2.56
C MET A 139 14.89 2.99 1.10
N ALA A 140 13.78 2.38 0.73
CA ALA A 140 13.24 2.47 -0.62
C ALA A 140 11.74 2.19 -0.62
N SER A 141 11.15 2.09 -1.79
CA SER A 141 9.75 1.70 -1.93
C SER A 141 9.62 0.18 -2.06
N GLY A 142 8.51 -0.36 -1.55
CA GLY A 142 8.11 -1.72 -1.83
C GLY A 142 7.74 -1.91 -3.30
N ALA A 143 7.67 -3.16 -3.75
CA ALA A 143 7.52 -3.46 -5.18
C ALA A 143 6.20 -2.95 -5.77
N PHE A 144 5.09 -3.11 -5.04
CA PHE A 144 3.78 -2.60 -5.47
C PHE A 144 3.77 -1.07 -5.56
N ALA A 145 4.27 -0.38 -4.53
CA ALA A 145 4.32 1.07 -4.47
C ALA A 145 5.21 1.65 -5.58
N ARG A 146 6.36 1.02 -5.83
CA ARG A 146 7.28 1.46 -6.89
C ARG A 146 6.61 1.38 -8.26
N LYS A 147 5.90 0.30 -8.53
CA LYS A 147 5.19 0.13 -9.80
C LYS A 147 4.04 1.12 -9.95
N LEU A 148 3.30 1.41 -8.88
CA LEU A 148 2.27 2.45 -8.90
C LEU A 148 2.86 3.81 -9.25
N HIS A 149 4.02 4.15 -8.70
CA HIS A 149 4.71 5.39 -9.01
C HIS A 149 5.09 5.47 -10.49
N GLU A 150 5.62 4.38 -11.05
CA GLU A 150 5.95 4.29 -12.48
C GLU A 150 4.72 4.50 -13.37
N LEU A 151 3.54 4.10 -12.90
CA LEU A 151 2.27 4.27 -13.61
C LEU A 151 1.67 5.67 -13.41
N CYS A 152 2.37 6.59 -12.75
CA CYS A 152 1.99 7.99 -12.52
C CYS A 152 0.67 8.16 -11.77
N LEU A 153 0.37 7.27 -10.83
CA LEU A 153 -0.80 7.40 -9.95
C LEU A 153 -0.47 8.31 -8.77
N LEU A 154 -1.45 9.11 -8.36
CA LEU A 154 -1.34 9.91 -7.14
C LEU A 154 -1.48 8.99 -5.92
N TYR A 155 -0.63 9.20 -4.94
CA TYR A 155 -0.62 8.39 -3.73
C TYR A 155 -0.04 9.17 -2.55
N THR A 156 -0.28 8.66 -1.35
CA THR A 156 0.33 9.18 -0.12
C THR A 156 0.67 8.00 0.80
N SER A 157 1.67 8.19 1.64
CA SER A 157 2.09 7.21 2.63
C SER A 157 1.55 7.60 4.00
N ASP A 158 1.09 6.64 4.76
CA ASP A 158 0.59 6.87 6.12
C ASP A 158 1.70 7.05 7.16
#